data_ba5b030ce05d13241a96d929c0cb3625
#
_entry.id   ba5b030ce05d13241a96d929c0cb3625
#
_cell.length_a   1.000
_cell.length_b   1.000
_cell.length_c   1.000
_cell.angle_alpha   90.00
_cell.angle_beta   90.00
_cell.angle_gamma   90.00
#
_symmetry.space_group_name_H-M   'P 1'
#
loop_
_entity.id
_entity.type
_entity.pdbx_description
1 polymer ?
#
loop_
_entity_poly.entity_id
_entity_poly.type
_entity_poly.pdbx_seq_one_letter_code
_entity_poly.pdbx_strand_id
1 'polypeptide(L)'
;MNNLIVFDHPYGTQASEDEPHNRSFCAALCKSVVNMLQARGEKVIVLDLRAEGFDPVMSAEELALWRKGIPVNKQVASYQQCVREADRLIFVFPIWWELMPAMTKGFIDKVYAKDVLYKQEKGLLGTKTLIPNCEVILMTPLGTPTLLYKLIFGKPVVNAIQRGLCMKTGIKKFRWFAYSNVDALSLEQRQKLLSSIRI
;
A
#
# COMPACT_ATOMS: atom_id res chain seq x y z
N MET A 1 15.83 -9.07 3.76
CA MET A 1 14.49 -9.14 3.14
C MET A 1 14.34 -8.02 2.13
N ASN A 2 13.53 -8.22 1.09
CA ASN A 2 13.19 -7.21 0.09
C ASN A 2 11.83 -6.59 0.46
N ASN A 3 11.82 -5.29 0.71
CA ASN A 3 10.61 -4.57 1.09
C ASN A 3 10.22 -3.62 -0.04
N LEU A 4 8.98 -3.69 -0.49
CA LEU A 4 8.39 -2.76 -1.43
C LEU A 4 7.37 -1.90 -0.69
N ILE A 5 7.58 -0.60 -0.66
CA ILE A 5 6.63 0.37 -0.12
C ILE A 5 5.92 1.03 -1.29
N VAL A 6 4.60 0.94 -1.32
CA VAL A 6 3.72 1.69 -2.22
C VAL A 6 3.18 2.87 -1.44
N PHE A 7 3.67 4.04 -1.77
CA PHE A 7 3.34 5.30 -1.10
C PHE A 7 2.38 6.13 -1.96
N ASP A 8 1.32 6.60 -1.34
CA ASP A 8 0.31 7.44 -2.01
C ASP A 8 -0.12 8.60 -1.10
N HIS A 9 0.36 9.78 -1.43
CA HIS A 9 -0.07 11.05 -0.81
C HIS A 9 0.21 12.21 -1.75
N PRO A 10 -0.68 13.24 -1.86
CA PRO A 10 -0.50 14.37 -2.77
C PRO A 10 0.80 15.14 -2.62
N TYR A 11 1.37 15.20 -1.43
CA TYR A 11 2.62 15.92 -1.16
C TYR A 11 3.88 15.14 -1.52
N GLY A 12 3.80 13.81 -1.81
CA GLY A 12 4.97 12.99 -2.07
C GLY A 12 5.81 12.68 -0.81
N THR A 13 6.84 11.85 -0.98
CA THR A 13 7.72 11.42 0.13
C THR A 13 8.60 12.54 0.70
N GLN A 14 8.87 13.59 -0.07
CA GLN A 14 9.66 14.75 0.38
C GLN A 14 8.97 15.58 1.47
N ALA A 15 7.65 15.44 1.65
CA ALA A 15 6.92 16.10 2.73
C ALA A 15 7.06 15.35 4.07
N SER A 16 8.17 14.65 4.28
CA SER A 16 8.45 13.87 5.48
C SER A 16 8.85 14.70 6.70
N GLU A 17 9.29 15.92 6.47
CA GLU A 17 9.55 16.87 7.55
C GLU A 17 8.23 17.53 7.99
N ASP A 18 8.08 17.77 9.29
CA ASP A 18 6.85 18.36 9.84
C ASP A 18 6.88 19.90 9.71
N GLU A 19 6.97 20.38 8.47
CA GLU A 19 6.96 21.80 8.16
C GLU A 19 5.53 22.30 7.85
N PRO A 20 5.21 23.60 8.16
CA PRO A 20 3.84 24.10 8.15
C PRO A 20 3.10 23.96 6.81
N HIS A 21 3.81 24.09 5.69
CA HIS A 21 3.19 24.11 4.37
C HIS A 21 3.30 22.83 3.56
N ASN A 22 4.15 21.90 4.00
CA ASN A 22 4.44 20.69 3.22
C ASN A 22 4.57 19.45 4.12
N ARG A 23 3.95 19.50 5.30
CA ARG A 23 4.00 18.34 6.21
C ARG A 23 2.99 17.29 5.81
N SER A 24 3.42 16.04 5.89
CA SER A 24 2.57 14.88 5.72
C SER A 24 2.97 13.80 6.70
N PHE A 25 2.05 13.44 7.62
CA PHE A 25 2.30 12.31 8.53
C PHE A 25 2.51 11.00 7.76
N CYS A 26 1.84 10.81 6.60
CA CYS A 26 2.10 9.66 5.73
C CYS A 26 3.55 9.63 5.24
N ALA A 27 4.10 10.78 4.81
CA ALA A 27 5.48 10.85 4.35
C ALA A 27 6.48 10.61 5.49
N ALA A 28 6.23 11.18 6.68
CA ALA A 28 7.03 10.93 7.88
C ALA A 28 6.97 9.47 8.32
N LEU A 29 5.80 8.84 8.24
CA LEU A 29 5.59 7.41 8.48
C LEU A 29 6.39 6.55 7.50
N CYS A 30 6.32 6.86 6.20
CA CYS A 30 7.10 6.18 5.16
C CYS A 30 8.61 6.29 5.45
N LYS A 31 9.12 7.51 5.71
CA LYS A 31 10.52 7.75 6.08
C LYS A 31 10.96 6.94 7.30
N SER A 32 10.15 6.91 8.35
CA SER A 32 10.46 6.16 9.56
C SER A 32 10.52 4.64 9.31
N VAL A 33 9.62 4.11 8.47
CA VAL A 33 9.65 2.71 8.06
C VAL A 33 10.89 2.40 7.23
N VAL A 34 11.24 3.25 6.25
CA VAL A 34 12.46 3.10 5.43
C VAL A 34 13.68 3.05 6.32
N ASN A 35 13.85 4.03 7.22
CA ASN A 35 15.01 4.13 8.11
C ASN A 35 15.12 2.89 9.02
N MET A 36 13.99 2.43 9.58
CA MET A 36 13.96 1.25 10.45
C MET A 36 14.37 -0.02 9.69
N LEU A 37 13.88 -0.23 8.46
CA LEU A 37 14.20 -1.40 7.65
C LEU A 37 15.66 -1.38 7.18
N GLN A 38 16.15 -0.21 6.74
CA GLN A 38 17.54 -0.04 6.35
C GLN A 38 18.53 -0.25 7.52
N ALA A 39 18.16 0.21 8.73
CA ALA A 39 18.95 -0.04 9.94
C ALA A 39 19.07 -1.53 10.29
N ARG A 40 18.14 -2.37 9.80
CA ARG A 40 18.20 -3.85 9.91
C ARG A 40 18.96 -4.52 8.75
N GLY A 41 19.55 -3.73 7.84
CA GLY A 41 20.22 -4.25 6.64
C GLY A 41 19.27 -4.81 5.58
N GLU A 42 17.99 -4.46 5.63
CA GLU A 42 17.00 -4.92 4.66
C GLU A 42 16.97 -4.00 3.43
N LYS A 43 16.72 -4.56 2.25
CA LYS A 43 16.51 -3.79 1.02
C LYS A 43 15.14 -3.14 1.04
N VAL A 44 15.06 -1.87 0.61
CA VAL A 44 13.81 -1.11 0.53
C VAL A 44 13.72 -0.41 -0.82
N ILE A 45 12.61 -0.62 -1.51
CA ILE A 45 12.20 0.14 -2.69
C ILE A 45 10.94 0.90 -2.31
N VAL A 46 10.90 2.19 -2.64
CA VAL A 46 9.71 3.03 -2.44
C VAL A 46 9.20 3.45 -3.81
N LEU A 47 7.94 3.10 -4.12
CA LEU A 47 7.20 3.62 -5.26
C LEU A 47 6.35 4.78 -4.75
N ASP A 48 6.80 6.00 -5.00
CA ASP A 48 6.00 7.20 -4.77
C ASP A 48 5.13 7.43 -6.01
N LEU A 49 3.89 6.92 -5.95
CA LEU A 49 3.00 6.92 -7.11
C LEU A 49 2.79 8.31 -7.69
N ARG A 50 2.78 9.34 -6.82
CA ARG A 50 2.62 10.74 -7.24
C ARG A 50 3.87 11.27 -7.94
N ALA A 51 5.03 11.08 -7.32
CA ALA A 51 6.29 11.58 -7.86
C ALA A 51 6.67 10.88 -9.18
N GLU A 52 6.28 9.61 -9.34
CA GLU A 52 6.53 8.81 -10.54
C GLU A 52 5.48 9.04 -11.64
N GLY A 53 4.51 9.95 -11.44
CA GLY A 53 3.50 10.27 -12.44
C GLY A 53 2.60 9.08 -12.82
N PHE A 54 2.34 8.19 -11.87
CA PHE A 54 1.50 7.01 -12.12
C PHE A 54 0.07 7.43 -12.48
N ASP A 55 -0.43 6.95 -13.62
CA ASP A 55 -1.83 7.13 -14.02
C ASP A 55 -2.71 6.01 -13.43
N PRO A 56 -3.63 6.31 -12.51
CA PRO A 56 -4.51 5.31 -11.90
C PRO A 56 -5.67 4.86 -12.79
N VAL A 57 -5.98 5.60 -13.85
CA VAL A 57 -7.15 5.33 -14.70
C VAL A 57 -6.81 4.26 -15.74
N MET A 58 -7.56 3.16 -15.75
CA MET A 58 -7.39 2.09 -16.74
C MET A 58 -8.20 2.40 -18.00
N SER A 59 -7.54 2.50 -19.15
CA SER A 59 -8.20 2.64 -20.45
C SER A 59 -8.78 1.31 -20.95
N ALA A 60 -9.59 1.37 -22.00
CA ALA A 60 -10.14 0.16 -22.64
C ALA A 60 -9.03 -0.72 -23.24
N GLU A 61 -8.01 -0.09 -23.85
CA GLU A 61 -6.85 -0.75 -24.44
C GLU A 61 -6.01 -1.42 -23.34
N GLU A 62 -5.76 -0.72 -22.23
CA GLU A 62 -5.05 -1.27 -21.07
C GLU A 62 -5.80 -2.46 -20.47
N LEU A 63 -7.13 -2.38 -20.35
CA LEU A 63 -7.96 -3.50 -19.88
C LEU A 63 -7.84 -4.73 -20.79
N ALA A 64 -7.76 -4.53 -22.11
CA ALA A 64 -7.58 -5.62 -23.07
C ALA A 64 -6.22 -6.32 -22.90
N LEU A 65 -5.14 -5.57 -22.61
CA LEU A 65 -3.81 -6.10 -22.29
C LEU A 65 -3.82 -6.82 -20.94
N TRP A 66 -4.38 -6.19 -19.91
CA TRP A 66 -4.49 -6.74 -18.56
C TRP A 66 -5.18 -8.12 -18.52
N ARG A 67 -6.27 -8.30 -19.30
CA ARG A 67 -6.99 -9.59 -19.42
C ARG A 67 -6.12 -10.70 -20.03
N LYS A 68 -5.09 -10.35 -20.78
CA LYS A 68 -4.13 -11.30 -21.39
C LYS A 68 -2.89 -11.53 -20.52
N GLY A 69 -2.81 -10.89 -19.32
CA GLY A 69 -1.61 -10.92 -18.47
C GLY A 69 -0.43 -10.13 -19.05
N ILE A 70 -0.70 -9.22 -20.00
CA ILE A 70 0.31 -8.35 -20.61
C ILE A 70 0.35 -7.05 -19.79
N PRO A 71 1.54 -6.58 -19.35
CA PRO A 71 1.66 -5.29 -18.68
C PRO A 71 1.13 -4.15 -19.56
N VAL A 72 0.33 -3.27 -18.98
CA VAL A 72 -0.33 -2.20 -19.73
C VAL A 72 0.66 -1.14 -20.27
N ASN A 73 1.79 -0.97 -19.56
CA ASN A 73 2.91 -0.12 -19.98
C ASN A 73 4.21 -0.55 -19.26
N LYS A 74 5.34 0.12 -19.60
CA LYS A 74 6.66 -0.17 -19.00
C LYS A 74 6.70 0.09 -17.49
N GLN A 75 6.03 1.15 -17.00
CA GLN A 75 5.98 1.48 -15.58
C GLN A 75 5.25 0.38 -14.80
N VAL A 76 4.10 -0.06 -15.28
CA VAL A 76 3.35 -1.17 -14.67
C VAL A 76 4.16 -2.48 -14.71
N ALA A 77 4.88 -2.75 -15.81
CA ALA A 77 5.77 -3.92 -15.88
C ALA A 77 6.87 -3.89 -14.82
N SER A 78 7.48 -2.72 -14.58
CA SER A 78 8.48 -2.52 -13.52
C SER A 78 7.86 -2.71 -12.13
N TYR A 79 6.69 -2.16 -11.88
CA TYR A 79 5.98 -2.33 -10.60
C TYR A 79 5.61 -3.80 -10.33
N GLN A 80 5.15 -4.51 -11.35
CA GLN A 80 4.87 -5.95 -11.26
C GLN A 80 6.12 -6.75 -10.90
N GLN A 81 7.28 -6.38 -11.46
CA GLN A 81 8.56 -7.00 -11.11
C GLN A 81 8.93 -6.73 -9.65
N CYS A 82 8.83 -5.47 -9.20
CA CYS A 82 9.07 -5.12 -7.78
C CYS A 82 8.17 -5.91 -6.82
N VAL A 83 6.88 -6.06 -7.16
CA VAL A 83 5.94 -6.85 -6.33
C VAL A 83 6.31 -8.32 -6.30
N ARG A 84 6.75 -8.90 -7.43
CA ARG A 84 7.17 -10.31 -7.49
C ARG A 84 8.41 -10.60 -6.64
N GLU A 85 9.32 -9.65 -6.56
CA GLU A 85 10.58 -9.78 -5.81
C GLU A 85 10.46 -9.44 -4.32
N ALA A 86 9.31 -8.86 -3.92
CA ALA A 86 9.10 -8.41 -2.56
C ALA A 86 8.78 -9.57 -1.59
N ASP A 87 9.48 -9.61 -0.46
CA ASP A 87 9.10 -10.41 0.70
C ASP A 87 7.98 -9.72 1.50
N ARG A 88 7.95 -8.36 1.46
CA ARG A 88 6.89 -7.54 2.05
C ARG A 88 6.42 -6.47 1.08
N LEU A 89 5.11 -6.40 0.89
CA LEU A 89 4.41 -5.33 0.18
C LEU A 89 3.72 -4.43 1.20
N ILE A 90 4.24 -3.21 1.36
CA ILE A 90 3.81 -2.27 2.40
C ILE A 90 3.08 -1.11 1.73
N PHE A 91 1.81 -0.95 2.02
CA PHE A 91 1.03 0.19 1.57
C PHE A 91 1.04 1.28 2.64
N VAL A 92 1.37 2.51 2.25
CA VAL A 92 1.34 3.70 3.11
C VAL A 92 0.51 4.78 2.43
N PHE A 93 -0.70 5.01 2.94
CA PHE A 93 -1.61 6.03 2.43
C PHE A 93 -2.64 6.46 3.48
N PRO A 94 -3.22 7.68 3.39
CA PRO A 94 -4.30 8.12 4.28
C PRO A 94 -5.62 7.45 3.90
N ILE A 95 -6.46 7.15 4.89
CA ILE A 95 -7.85 6.77 4.63
C ILE A 95 -8.66 8.03 4.37
N TRP A 96 -9.27 8.11 3.18
CA TRP A 96 -10.17 9.18 2.77
C TRP A 96 -11.56 8.61 2.49
N TRP A 97 -12.58 9.20 3.12
CA TRP A 97 -13.95 8.70 2.96
C TRP A 97 -14.05 7.19 3.18
N GLU A 98 -13.35 6.73 4.23
CA GLU A 98 -13.27 5.34 4.67
C GLU A 98 -12.59 4.37 3.67
N LEU A 99 -12.06 4.87 2.54
CA LEU A 99 -11.44 4.10 1.47
C LEU A 99 -10.00 4.55 1.19
N MET A 100 -9.35 3.84 0.27
CA MET A 100 -8.02 4.19 -0.24
C MET A 100 -8.11 5.33 -1.27
N PRO A 101 -7.04 6.14 -1.41
CA PRO A 101 -6.95 7.13 -2.47
C PRO A 101 -6.98 6.48 -3.87
N ALA A 102 -7.33 7.27 -4.89
CA ALA A 102 -7.52 6.80 -6.26
C ALA A 102 -6.26 6.15 -6.86
N MET A 103 -5.07 6.70 -6.58
CA MET A 103 -3.81 6.16 -7.11
C MET A 103 -3.51 4.77 -6.53
N THR A 104 -3.73 4.56 -5.24
CA THR A 104 -3.60 3.22 -4.61
C THR A 104 -4.57 2.23 -5.25
N LYS A 105 -5.83 2.64 -5.50
CA LYS A 105 -6.81 1.77 -6.17
C LYS A 105 -6.37 1.43 -7.59
N GLY A 106 -5.92 2.43 -8.37
CA GLY A 106 -5.40 2.24 -9.72
C GLY A 106 -4.15 1.36 -9.75
N PHE A 107 -3.25 1.49 -8.76
CA PHE A 107 -2.10 0.60 -8.60
C PHE A 107 -2.57 -0.86 -8.47
N ILE A 108 -3.53 -1.14 -7.59
CA ILE A 108 -4.08 -2.49 -7.42
C ILE A 108 -4.71 -2.98 -8.72
N ASP A 109 -5.49 -2.15 -9.41
CA ASP A 109 -6.20 -2.53 -10.63
C ASP A 109 -5.24 -2.83 -11.80
N LYS A 110 -4.20 -2.02 -12.00
CA LYS A 110 -3.27 -2.17 -13.12
C LYS A 110 -2.15 -3.17 -12.84
N VAL A 111 -1.61 -3.18 -11.62
CA VAL A 111 -0.42 -3.98 -11.26
C VAL A 111 -0.80 -5.40 -10.85
N TYR A 112 -1.93 -5.59 -10.14
CA TYR A 112 -2.33 -6.90 -9.65
C TYR A 112 -3.06 -7.71 -10.73
N ALA A 113 -2.31 -8.10 -11.75
CA ALA A 113 -2.85 -8.74 -12.95
C ALA A 113 -2.81 -10.28 -12.88
N LYS A 114 -3.79 -10.90 -13.57
CA LYS A 114 -3.84 -12.35 -13.79
C LYS A 114 -2.59 -12.82 -14.55
N ASP A 115 -2.11 -14.02 -14.22
CA ASP A 115 -0.92 -14.69 -14.78
C ASP A 115 0.40 -13.92 -14.53
N VAL A 116 0.34 -12.81 -13.77
CA VAL A 116 1.49 -12.02 -13.30
C VAL A 116 1.69 -12.17 -11.80
N LEU A 117 0.67 -11.89 -10.99
CA LEU A 117 0.73 -11.98 -9.52
C LEU A 117 -0.21 -13.04 -8.95
N TYR A 118 -1.19 -13.48 -9.72
CA TYR A 118 -2.06 -14.60 -9.40
C TYR A 118 -2.50 -15.33 -10.66
N LYS A 119 -2.92 -16.57 -10.53
CA LYS A 119 -3.52 -17.36 -11.61
C LYS A 119 -4.89 -17.88 -11.21
N GLN A 120 -5.71 -18.20 -12.21
CA GLN A 120 -6.98 -18.89 -11.99
C GLN A 120 -6.72 -20.38 -11.74
N GLU A 121 -7.41 -20.91 -10.73
CA GLU A 121 -7.43 -22.35 -10.41
C GLU A 121 -8.87 -22.79 -10.14
N LYS A 122 -9.13 -24.10 -10.25
CA LYS A 122 -10.39 -24.69 -9.82
C LYS A 122 -10.49 -24.62 -8.29
N GLY A 123 -11.60 -24.20 -7.74
CA GLY A 123 -11.85 -24.11 -6.30
C GLY A 123 -12.78 -22.98 -5.92
N LEU A 124 -13.15 -22.91 -4.64
CA LEU A 124 -14.13 -21.94 -4.12
C LEU A 124 -13.73 -20.47 -4.39
N LEU A 125 -12.47 -20.14 -4.23
CA LEU A 125 -11.96 -18.78 -4.49
C LEU A 125 -11.49 -18.57 -5.94
N GLY A 126 -11.29 -19.67 -6.70
CA GLY A 126 -10.96 -19.63 -8.13
C GLY A 126 -9.63 -18.99 -8.49
N THR A 127 -8.77 -18.70 -7.50
CA THR A 127 -7.47 -18.01 -7.72
C THR A 127 -6.40 -18.52 -6.77
N LYS A 128 -5.12 -18.44 -7.23
CA LYS A 128 -3.94 -18.75 -6.43
C LYS A 128 -2.85 -17.71 -6.66
N THR A 129 -2.24 -17.23 -5.59
CA THR A 129 -1.14 -16.27 -5.68
C THR A 129 0.11 -16.88 -6.32
N LEU A 130 0.86 -16.05 -7.05
CA LEU A 130 2.20 -16.34 -7.54
C LEU A 130 3.29 -15.77 -6.61
N ILE A 131 2.89 -15.08 -5.53
CA ILE A 131 3.77 -14.52 -4.50
C ILE A 131 3.40 -15.07 -3.10
N PRO A 132 3.43 -16.39 -2.87
CA PRO A 132 2.87 -17.04 -1.67
C PRO A 132 3.58 -16.66 -0.36
N ASN A 133 4.84 -16.23 -0.45
CA ASN A 133 5.65 -15.86 0.70
C ASN A 133 5.55 -14.38 1.06
N CYS A 134 4.99 -13.56 0.17
CA CYS A 134 4.84 -12.13 0.39
C CYS A 134 3.88 -11.85 1.54
N GLU A 135 4.34 -10.99 2.47
CA GLU A 135 3.50 -10.41 3.51
C GLU A 135 2.96 -9.07 3.04
N VAL A 136 1.65 -8.84 3.16
CA VAL A 136 1.04 -7.53 2.90
C VAL A 136 0.85 -6.77 4.20
N ILE A 137 1.39 -5.57 4.26
CA ILE A 137 1.28 -4.67 5.41
C ILE A 137 0.57 -3.40 4.96
N LEU A 138 -0.45 -3.00 5.72
CA LEU A 138 -1.19 -1.77 5.50
C LEU A 138 -0.92 -0.82 6.65
N MET A 139 -0.45 0.39 6.35
CA MET A 139 -0.12 1.44 7.33
C MET A 139 -0.89 2.70 6.97
N THR A 140 -1.90 3.03 7.77
CA THR A 140 -2.86 4.08 7.38
C THR A 140 -3.09 5.10 8.49
N PRO A 141 -2.73 6.37 8.28
CA PRO A 141 -3.35 7.48 9.01
C PRO A 141 -4.82 7.62 8.65
N LEU A 142 -5.64 7.97 9.66
CA LEU A 142 -7.07 8.20 9.49
C LEU A 142 -7.57 9.21 10.52
N GLY A 143 -8.53 10.05 10.13
CA GLY A 143 -9.17 11.03 11.03
C GLY A 143 -10.16 10.37 12.00
N THR A 144 -10.82 9.28 11.57
CA THR A 144 -11.77 8.55 12.39
C THR A 144 -11.06 7.76 13.51
N PRO A 145 -11.53 7.80 14.77
CA PRO A 145 -10.99 6.94 15.82
C PRO A 145 -11.02 5.46 15.40
N THR A 146 -9.90 4.76 15.62
CA THR A 146 -9.73 3.37 15.12
C THR A 146 -10.84 2.42 15.58
N LEU A 147 -11.34 2.59 16.82
CA LEU A 147 -12.43 1.75 17.33
C LEU A 147 -13.74 1.98 16.56
N LEU A 148 -14.08 3.25 16.31
CA LEU A 148 -15.25 3.64 15.54
C LEU A 148 -15.13 3.12 14.09
N TYR A 149 -13.97 3.29 13.47
CA TYR A 149 -13.68 2.77 12.15
C TYR A 149 -13.89 1.24 12.05
N LYS A 150 -13.49 0.51 13.10
CA LYS A 150 -13.66 -0.96 13.15
C LYS A 150 -15.10 -1.39 13.34
N LEU A 151 -15.81 -0.77 14.32
CA LEU A 151 -17.10 -1.27 14.78
C LEU A 151 -18.30 -0.69 14.02
N ILE A 152 -18.25 0.60 13.67
CA ILE A 152 -19.37 1.28 13.00
C ILE A 152 -19.20 1.26 11.49
N PHE A 153 -18.04 1.67 10.98
CA PHE A 153 -17.78 1.71 9.53
C PHE A 153 -17.32 0.37 8.95
N GLY A 154 -17.04 -0.65 9.78
CA GLY A 154 -16.71 -2.00 9.31
C GLY A 154 -15.34 -2.11 8.63
N LYS A 155 -14.44 -1.12 8.82
CA LYS A 155 -13.07 -1.08 8.24
C LYS A 155 -13.01 -1.44 6.74
N PRO A 156 -13.70 -0.72 5.86
CA PRO A 156 -13.89 -1.14 4.47
C PRO A 156 -12.59 -1.27 3.69
N VAL A 157 -11.63 -0.32 3.79
CA VAL A 157 -10.36 -0.43 3.08
C VAL A 157 -9.53 -1.62 3.55
N VAL A 158 -9.56 -1.92 4.85
CA VAL A 158 -8.86 -3.08 5.41
C VAL A 158 -9.46 -4.37 4.86
N ASN A 159 -10.79 -4.46 4.82
CA ASN A 159 -11.49 -5.61 4.24
C ASN A 159 -11.25 -5.73 2.73
N ALA A 160 -11.21 -4.62 2.00
CA ALA A 160 -10.93 -4.63 0.56
C ALA A 160 -9.54 -5.25 0.27
N ILE A 161 -8.52 -4.88 1.04
CA ILE A 161 -7.17 -5.44 0.87
C ILE A 161 -7.07 -6.84 1.47
N GLN A 162 -7.50 -7.04 2.72
CA GLN A 162 -7.35 -8.32 3.40
C GLN A 162 -8.18 -9.43 2.74
N ARG A 163 -9.46 -9.18 2.46
CA ARG A 163 -10.38 -10.18 1.88
C ARG A 163 -10.40 -10.12 0.35
N GLY A 164 -10.52 -8.90 -0.21
CA GLY A 164 -10.65 -8.70 -1.64
C GLY A 164 -9.36 -8.98 -2.41
N LEU A 165 -8.20 -8.64 -1.86
CA LEU A 165 -6.91 -8.89 -2.49
C LEU A 165 -6.23 -10.14 -1.90
N CYS A 166 -5.84 -10.12 -0.62
CA CYS A 166 -5.00 -11.17 -0.04
C CYS A 166 -5.71 -12.52 0.04
N MET A 167 -6.84 -12.61 0.74
CA MET A 167 -7.55 -13.88 0.92
C MET A 167 -8.04 -14.45 -0.41
N LYS A 168 -8.60 -13.61 -1.28
CA LYS A 168 -9.09 -14.04 -2.60
C LYS A 168 -7.99 -14.64 -3.45
N THR A 169 -6.77 -14.11 -3.41
CA THR A 169 -5.64 -14.61 -4.19
C THR A 169 -4.77 -15.63 -3.43
N GLY A 170 -5.01 -15.86 -2.14
CA GLY A 170 -4.29 -16.85 -1.33
C GLY A 170 -3.03 -16.33 -0.64
N ILE A 171 -2.84 -15.02 -0.52
CA ILE A 171 -1.83 -14.41 0.36
C ILE A 171 -2.30 -14.61 1.80
N LYS A 172 -1.48 -15.28 2.63
CA LYS A 172 -1.85 -15.66 4.00
C LYS A 172 -1.47 -14.64 5.06
N LYS A 173 -0.40 -13.87 4.83
CA LYS A 173 0.15 -12.92 5.81
C LYS A 173 -0.35 -11.51 5.51
N PHE A 174 -1.13 -10.96 6.43
CA PHE A 174 -1.63 -9.59 6.36
C PHE A 174 -1.58 -8.94 7.74
N ARG A 175 -1.05 -7.72 7.81
CA ARG A 175 -1.08 -6.87 9.03
C ARG A 175 -1.59 -5.48 8.69
N TRP A 176 -2.27 -4.88 9.64
CA TRP A 176 -2.73 -3.49 9.55
C TRP A 176 -2.35 -2.68 10.77
N PHE A 177 -1.72 -1.55 10.53
CA PHE A 177 -1.36 -0.54 11.52
C PHE A 177 -2.15 0.73 11.26
N ALA A 178 -2.98 1.11 12.22
CA ALA A 178 -3.83 2.30 12.16
C ALA A 178 -3.23 3.43 12.99
N TYR A 179 -3.20 4.63 12.44
CA TYR A 179 -2.73 5.84 13.10
C TYR A 179 -3.86 6.86 13.10
N SER A 180 -4.75 6.78 14.11
CA SER A 180 -5.91 7.66 14.19
C SER A 180 -5.61 8.97 14.94
N ASN A 181 -6.36 10.02 14.59
CA ASN A 181 -6.31 11.34 15.24
C ASN A 181 -4.92 12.00 15.24
N VAL A 182 -4.07 11.70 14.26
CA VAL A 182 -2.70 12.25 14.22
C VAL A 182 -2.66 13.77 14.14
N ASP A 183 -3.72 14.39 13.60
CA ASP A 183 -3.84 15.85 13.49
C ASP A 183 -4.00 16.53 14.86
N ALA A 184 -4.53 15.82 15.85
CA ALA A 184 -4.69 16.31 17.22
C ALA A 184 -3.42 16.16 18.06
N LEU A 185 -2.41 15.42 17.57
CA LEU A 185 -1.16 15.19 18.30
C LEU A 185 -0.22 16.39 18.13
N SER A 186 0.52 16.74 19.22
CA SER A 186 1.63 17.68 19.13
C SER A 186 2.76 17.11 18.26
N LEU A 187 3.70 17.96 17.83
CA LEU A 187 4.88 17.54 17.07
C LEU A 187 5.67 16.45 17.84
N GLU A 188 5.92 16.68 19.11
CA GLU A 188 6.65 15.73 19.97
C GLU A 188 5.93 14.37 20.07
N GLN A 189 4.60 14.38 20.25
CA GLN A 189 3.80 13.16 20.29
C GLN A 189 3.87 12.38 18.96
N ARG A 190 3.83 13.08 17.82
CA ARG A 190 3.98 12.45 16.48
C ARG A 190 5.37 11.87 16.32
N GLN A 191 6.42 12.58 16.69
CA GLN A 191 7.80 12.10 16.62
C GLN A 191 8.00 10.86 17.51
N LYS A 192 7.45 10.85 18.73
CA LYS A 192 7.46 9.68 19.62
C LYS A 192 6.71 8.49 18.99
N LEU A 193 5.56 8.74 18.38
CA LEU A 193 4.79 7.70 17.68
C LEU A 193 5.61 7.12 16.52
N LEU A 194 6.22 7.96 15.68
CA LEU A 194 7.05 7.55 14.54
C LEU A 194 8.28 6.75 14.97
N SER A 195 8.94 7.13 16.07
CA SER A 195 10.12 6.40 16.60
C SER A 195 9.76 5.04 17.23
N SER A 196 8.50 4.85 17.61
CA SER A 196 8.01 3.59 18.18
C SER A 196 7.57 2.54 17.15
N ILE A 197 7.60 2.87 15.86
CA ILE A 197 7.14 1.97 14.79
C ILE A 197 7.98 0.69 14.76
N ARG A 198 7.29 -0.43 14.68
CA ARG A 198 7.89 -1.77 14.51
C ARG A 198 6.99 -2.58 13.57
N ILE A 199 7.60 -3.19 12.53
CA ILE A 199 6.94 -4.10 11.59
C ILE A 199 7.75 -5.37 11.39
#